data_3f5236a4b526a4308be56bffd4ac0a1d
#
_entry.id   3f5236a4b526a4308be56bffd4ac0a1d
#
_cell.length_a   1.000
_cell.length_b   1.000
_cell.length_c   1.000
_cell.angle_alpha   90.00
_cell.angle_beta   90.00
_cell.angle_gamma   90.00
#
_symmetry.space_group_name_H-M   'P 1'
#
loop_
_entity.id
_entity.type
_entity.pdbx_description
1 polymer ?
#
loop_
_entity_poly.entity_id
_entity_poly.type
_entity_poly.pdbx_seq_one_letter_code
_entity_poly.pdbx_strand_id
1 'polypeptide(L)'
;MKFCNLLAQMIKEANLSNVKFYTSLGIKKPYFYDILSGKVNPPPPDRQFAMIKLLKPKPEQIELFFDLAAQERNEVPADIAQTLKNKDLCKKLRKDIDYKVLLKNGENKDA
;
A
#
# COMPACT_ATOMS: atom_id res chain seq x y z
N MET A 1 -4.04 -0.21 14.04
CA MET A 1 -3.49 1.06 13.52
C MET A 1 -4.02 1.32 12.12
N LYS A 2 -4.33 2.55 11.81
CA LYS A 2 -4.76 2.94 10.45
C LYS A 2 -3.58 3.45 9.65
N PHE A 3 -3.66 3.31 8.33
CA PHE A 3 -2.64 3.82 7.40
C PHE A 3 -2.31 5.29 7.65
N CYS A 4 -3.32 6.14 7.83
CA CYS A 4 -3.11 7.57 8.03
C CYS A 4 -2.27 7.89 9.27
N ASN A 5 -2.42 7.11 10.33
CA ASN A 5 -1.65 7.30 11.56
C ASN A 5 -0.18 6.93 11.35
N LEU A 6 0.07 5.83 10.65
CA LEU A 6 1.44 5.43 10.31
C LEU A 6 2.09 6.46 9.40
N LEU A 7 1.37 6.94 8.38
CA LEU A 7 1.90 7.94 7.44
C LEU A 7 2.30 9.21 8.18
N ALA A 8 1.45 9.72 9.08
CA ALA A 8 1.76 10.91 9.88
C ALA A 8 3.04 10.71 10.70
N GLN A 9 3.18 9.56 11.33
CA GLN A 9 4.37 9.20 12.11
C GLN A 9 5.62 9.15 11.23
N MET A 10 5.54 8.53 10.07
CA MET A 10 6.67 8.38 9.14
C MET A 10 7.13 9.74 8.59
N ILE A 11 6.20 10.64 8.28
CA ILE A 11 6.53 11.99 7.83
C ILE A 11 7.30 12.75 8.92
N LYS A 12 6.81 12.64 10.16
CA LYS A 12 7.45 13.27 11.31
C LYS A 12 8.86 12.71 11.54
N GLU A 13 9.02 11.40 11.51
CA GLU A 13 10.31 10.75 11.69
C GLU A 13 11.31 11.07 10.59
N ALA A 14 10.83 11.35 9.38
CA ALA A 14 11.67 11.77 8.25
C ALA A 14 12.07 13.25 8.33
N ASN A 15 11.60 13.98 9.34
CA ASN A 15 11.85 15.42 9.50
C ASN A 15 11.36 16.25 8.31
N LEU A 16 10.28 15.82 7.67
CA LEU A 16 9.67 16.57 6.56
C LEU A 16 8.46 17.34 7.06
N SER A 17 8.29 18.55 6.55
CA SER A 17 7.02 19.26 6.73
C SER A 17 5.97 18.63 5.83
N ASN A 18 4.70 18.75 6.19
CA ASN A 18 3.61 18.27 5.36
C ASN A 18 3.65 18.92 3.97
N VAL A 19 3.91 20.23 3.90
CA VAL A 19 4.00 20.97 2.65
C VAL A 19 5.10 20.40 1.75
N LYS A 20 6.29 20.19 2.30
CA LYS A 20 7.40 19.64 1.54
C LYS A 20 7.09 18.23 1.07
N PHE A 21 6.43 17.41 1.91
CA PHE A 21 6.05 16.05 1.57
C PHE A 21 5.10 16.02 0.38
N TYR A 22 3.95 16.69 0.47
CA TYR A 22 2.97 16.60 -0.61
C TYR A 22 3.41 17.33 -1.89
N THR A 23 4.15 18.43 -1.79
CA THR A 23 4.66 19.09 -2.98
C THR A 23 5.71 18.26 -3.70
N SER A 24 6.60 17.59 -2.97
CA SER A 24 7.60 16.68 -3.56
C SER A 24 6.97 15.53 -4.32
N LEU A 25 5.78 15.09 -3.91
CA LEU A 25 5.05 14.00 -4.55
C LEU A 25 4.10 14.46 -5.65
N GLY A 26 3.96 15.78 -5.84
CA GLY A 26 3.00 16.32 -6.79
C GLY A 26 1.54 16.10 -6.37
N ILE A 27 1.31 15.93 -5.08
CA ILE A 27 -0.04 15.76 -4.52
C ILE A 27 -0.60 17.11 -4.12
N LYS A 28 -1.86 17.38 -4.45
CA LYS A 28 -2.52 18.62 -4.07
C LYS A 28 -2.84 18.62 -2.58
N LYS A 29 -2.77 19.80 -1.96
CA LYS A 29 -3.01 19.98 -0.52
C LYS A 29 -4.31 19.34 -0.03
N PRO A 30 -5.49 19.57 -0.63
CA PRO A 30 -6.74 18.97 -0.14
C PRO A 30 -6.71 17.46 -0.12
N TYR A 31 -6.19 16.84 -1.17
CA TYR A 31 -6.09 15.38 -1.27
C TYR A 31 -5.14 14.83 -0.21
N PHE A 32 -4.00 15.51 0.00
CA PHE A 32 -3.05 15.08 1.04
C PHE A 32 -3.71 15.07 2.43
N TYR A 33 -4.42 16.12 2.78
CA TYR A 33 -5.06 16.19 4.10
C TYR A 33 -6.24 15.22 4.23
N ASP A 34 -6.91 14.89 3.14
CA ASP A 34 -7.94 13.85 3.13
C ASP A 34 -7.33 12.47 3.41
N ILE A 35 -6.17 12.17 2.84
CA ILE A 35 -5.42 10.94 3.14
C ILE A 35 -5.01 10.93 4.61
N LEU A 36 -4.43 12.01 5.08
CA LEU A 36 -3.86 12.11 6.42
C LEU A 36 -4.91 12.03 7.52
N SER A 37 -6.13 12.49 7.25
CA SER A 37 -7.25 12.42 8.20
C SER A 37 -8.01 11.11 8.12
N GLY A 38 -7.71 10.25 7.15
CA GLY A 38 -8.43 9.00 6.94
C GLY A 38 -9.77 9.16 6.24
N LYS A 39 -10.06 10.34 5.70
CA LYS A 39 -11.31 10.63 4.99
C LYS A 39 -11.42 9.85 3.67
N VAL A 40 -10.28 9.60 3.02
CA VAL A 40 -10.20 8.80 1.79
C VAL A 40 -9.26 7.63 2.02
N ASN A 41 -9.34 6.64 1.14
CA ASN A 41 -8.46 5.47 1.18
C ASN A 41 -7.00 5.88 0.95
N PRO A 42 -6.04 5.04 1.36
CA PRO A 42 -4.64 5.25 1.00
C PRO A 42 -4.48 5.43 -0.51
N PRO A 43 -3.42 6.12 -0.97
CA PRO A 43 -3.22 6.35 -2.39
C PRO A 43 -2.91 5.06 -3.16
N PRO A 44 -3.03 5.08 -4.50
CA PRO A 44 -2.74 3.90 -5.31
C PRO A 44 -1.26 3.48 -5.24
N PRO A 45 -0.93 2.25 -5.69
CA PRO A 45 0.41 1.68 -5.55
C PRO A 45 1.56 2.55 -6.03
N ASP A 46 1.44 3.21 -7.18
CA ASP A 46 2.52 4.06 -7.70
C ASP A 46 2.87 5.21 -6.73
N ARG A 47 1.87 5.81 -6.10
CA ARG A 47 2.08 6.84 -5.09
C ARG A 47 2.61 6.26 -3.79
N GLN A 48 2.21 5.05 -3.44
CA GLN A 48 2.76 4.36 -2.27
C GLN A 48 4.27 4.17 -2.40
N PHE A 49 4.74 3.70 -3.57
CA PHE A 49 6.18 3.55 -3.84
C PHE A 49 6.91 4.89 -3.81
N ALA A 50 6.30 5.93 -4.36
CA ALA A 50 6.90 7.27 -4.34
C ALA A 50 7.05 7.79 -2.91
N MET A 51 6.05 7.56 -2.05
CA MET A 51 6.10 7.92 -0.64
C MET A 51 7.24 7.20 0.09
N ILE A 52 7.38 5.90 -0.13
CA ILE A 52 8.44 5.11 0.51
C ILE A 52 9.83 5.59 0.07
N LYS A 53 10.00 5.90 -1.22
CA LYS A 53 11.27 6.44 -1.73
C LYS A 53 11.65 7.75 -1.07
N LEU A 54 10.66 8.61 -0.82
CA LEU A 54 10.88 9.91 -0.21
C LEU A 54 11.16 9.80 1.30
N LEU A 55 10.39 8.97 1.99
CA LEU A 55 10.46 8.82 3.44
C LEU A 55 11.65 8.00 3.93
N LYS A 56 12.10 7.04 3.13
CA LYS A 56 13.21 6.13 3.45
C LYS A 56 13.08 5.52 4.85
N PRO A 57 11.95 4.87 5.14
CA PRO A 57 11.71 4.34 6.48
C PRO A 57 12.46 3.04 6.74
N LYS A 58 12.37 2.55 7.97
CA LYS A 58 12.94 1.26 8.36
C LYS A 58 12.17 0.11 7.70
N PRO A 59 12.82 -1.07 7.48
CA PRO A 59 12.15 -2.21 6.83
C PRO A 59 10.82 -2.61 7.46
N GLU A 60 10.72 -2.64 8.78
CA GLU A 60 9.48 -3.00 9.47
C GLU A 60 8.36 -1.98 9.24
N GLN A 61 8.71 -0.71 9.05
CA GLN A 61 7.72 0.32 8.69
C GLN A 61 7.27 0.20 7.25
N ILE A 62 8.18 -0.17 6.34
CA ILE A 62 7.84 -0.40 4.93
C ILE A 62 6.81 -1.52 4.81
N GLU A 63 7.05 -2.64 5.48
CA GLU A 63 6.13 -3.77 5.48
C GLU A 63 4.76 -3.38 6.01
N LEU A 64 4.73 -2.72 7.18
CA LEU A 64 3.48 -2.28 7.78
C LEU A 64 2.73 -1.27 6.89
N PHE A 65 3.47 -0.36 6.24
CA PHE A 65 2.90 0.64 5.33
C PHE A 65 2.12 -0.03 4.19
N PHE A 66 2.74 -0.98 3.50
CA PHE A 66 2.09 -1.67 2.40
C PHE A 66 0.93 -2.56 2.86
N ASP A 67 1.07 -3.20 4.02
CA ASP A 67 0.01 -4.04 4.56
C ASP A 67 -1.23 -3.22 4.94
N LEU A 68 -1.04 -2.09 5.62
CA LEU A 68 -2.16 -1.23 6.00
C LEU A 68 -2.83 -0.59 4.79
N ALA A 69 -2.05 -0.16 3.81
CA ALA A 69 -2.60 0.39 2.57
C ALA A 69 -3.45 -0.64 1.84
N ALA A 70 -2.95 -1.86 1.71
CA ALA A 70 -3.65 -2.96 1.05
C ALA A 70 -4.94 -3.31 1.77
N GLN A 71 -4.90 -3.37 3.09
CA GLN A 71 -6.04 -3.70 3.92
C GLN A 71 -7.18 -2.69 3.72
N GLU A 72 -6.87 -1.39 3.74
CA GLU A 72 -7.87 -0.34 3.58
C GLU A 72 -8.35 -0.18 2.14
N ARG A 73 -7.53 -0.53 1.15
CA ARG A 73 -7.90 -0.53 -0.27
C ARG A 73 -8.51 -1.84 -0.73
N ASN A 74 -8.50 -2.87 0.11
CA ASN A 74 -8.95 -4.23 -0.23
C ASN A 74 -8.20 -4.77 -1.45
N GLU A 75 -6.88 -4.70 -1.40
CA GLU A 75 -5.97 -5.12 -2.47
C GLU A 75 -4.85 -6.00 -1.90
N VAL A 76 -4.10 -6.64 -2.78
CA VAL A 76 -2.83 -7.28 -2.41
C VAL A 76 -1.82 -6.17 -2.08
N PRO A 77 -0.97 -6.34 -1.05
CA PRO A 77 0.08 -5.35 -0.77
C PRO A 77 0.88 -5.03 -2.03
N ALA A 78 1.09 -3.72 -2.28
CA ALA A 78 1.67 -3.26 -3.55
C ALA A 78 3.09 -3.80 -3.79
N ASP A 79 3.88 -3.97 -2.74
CA ASP A 79 5.23 -4.55 -2.84
C ASP A 79 5.16 -6.01 -3.28
N ILE A 80 4.21 -6.78 -2.75
CA ILE A 80 3.99 -8.17 -3.14
C ILE A 80 3.48 -8.25 -4.58
N ALA A 81 2.49 -7.43 -4.93
CA ALA A 81 1.94 -7.39 -6.29
C ALA A 81 3.02 -7.07 -7.32
N GLN A 82 3.92 -6.13 -7.00
CA GLN A 82 5.03 -5.77 -7.88
C GLN A 82 6.00 -6.95 -8.05
N THR A 83 6.31 -7.65 -6.97
CA THR A 83 7.19 -8.82 -6.99
C THR A 83 6.59 -9.95 -7.81
N LEU A 84 5.26 -10.14 -7.73
CA LEU A 84 4.54 -11.20 -8.44
C LEU A 84 4.41 -10.97 -9.96
N LYS A 85 4.92 -9.86 -10.48
CA LYS A 85 5.05 -9.68 -11.93
C LYS A 85 6.11 -10.59 -12.53
N ASN A 86 6.92 -11.23 -11.71
CA ASN A 86 7.89 -12.23 -12.11
C ASN A 86 7.18 -13.53 -12.47
N LYS A 87 7.29 -13.97 -13.73
CA LYS A 87 6.61 -15.17 -14.23
C LYS A 87 7.05 -16.46 -13.54
N ASP A 88 8.33 -16.59 -13.22
CA ASP A 88 8.87 -17.77 -12.56
C ASP A 88 8.33 -17.90 -11.14
N LEU A 89 8.23 -16.80 -10.43
CA LEU A 89 7.67 -16.77 -9.09
C LEU A 89 6.18 -17.12 -9.10
N CYS A 90 5.42 -16.60 -10.07
CA CYS A 90 4.02 -16.96 -10.24
C CYS A 90 3.84 -18.45 -10.49
N LYS A 91 4.73 -19.02 -11.33
CA LYS A 91 4.72 -20.44 -11.64
C LYS A 91 4.92 -21.30 -10.40
N LYS A 92 5.87 -20.89 -9.53
CA LYS A 92 6.13 -21.58 -8.26
C LYS A 92 4.92 -21.51 -7.32
N LEU A 93 4.32 -20.32 -7.21
CA LEU A 93 3.15 -20.12 -6.34
C LEU A 93 1.94 -20.94 -6.80
N ARG A 94 1.74 -21.10 -8.12
CA ARG A 94 0.63 -21.88 -8.65
C ARG A 94 0.65 -23.34 -8.21
N LYS A 95 1.81 -23.89 -7.89
CA LYS A 95 1.92 -25.27 -7.39
C LYS A 95 1.23 -25.46 -6.05
N ASP A 96 1.12 -24.38 -5.27
CA ASP A 96 0.50 -24.40 -3.95
C ASP A 96 -0.97 -23.98 -3.97
N ILE A 97 -1.50 -23.61 -5.14
CA ILE A 97 -2.90 -23.18 -5.26
C ILE A 97 -3.81 -24.38 -5.41
N ASP A 98 -4.77 -24.50 -4.52
CA ASP A 98 -5.90 -25.43 -4.69
C ASP A 98 -6.99 -24.70 -5.48
N TYR A 99 -7.06 -24.95 -6.77
CA TYR A 99 -8.01 -24.30 -7.66
C TYR A 99 -9.47 -24.61 -7.34
N LYS A 100 -9.76 -25.77 -6.75
CA LYS A 100 -11.12 -26.11 -6.34
C LYS A 100 -11.60 -25.16 -5.24
N VAL A 101 -10.74 -24.93 -4.25
CA VAL A 101 -11.05 -24.01 -3.15
C VAL A 101 -11.10 -22.57 -3.65
N LEU A 102 -10.13 -22.17 -4.47
CA LEU A 102 -10.03 -20.82 -4.99
C LEU A 102 -11.26 -20.44 -5.83
N LEU A 103 -11.67 -21.32 -6.74
CA LEU A 103 -12.83 -21.06 -7.62
C LEU A 103 -14.14 -21.05 -6.84
N LYS A 104 -14.26 -21.93 -5.85
CA LYS A 104 -15.43 -21.96 -4.96
C LYS A 104 -15.59 -20.65 -4.19
N ASN A 105 -14.49 -20.12 -3.64
CA ASN A 105 -14.51 -18.86 -2.93
C ASN A 105 -14.85 -17.68 -3.86
N GLY A 106 -14.38 -17.74 -5.11
CA GLY A 106 -14.72 -16.74 -6.12
C GLY A 106 -16.21 -16.75 -6.45
N GLU A 107 -16.79 -17.94 -6.62
CA GLU A 107 -18.24 -18.09 -6.86
C GLU A 107 -19.06 -17.52 -5.71
N ASN A 108 -18.63 -17.77 -4.47
CA ASN A 108 -19.34 -17.27 -3.29
C ASN A 108 -19.29 -15.73 -3.20
N LYS A 109 -18.25 -15.10 -3.73
CA LYS A 109 -18.14 -13.64 -3.77
C LYS A 109 -19.09 -13.03 -4.78
N ASP A 110 -19.38 -13.76 -5.83
CA ASP A 110 -20.25 -13.28 -6.93
C ASP A 110 -21.73 -13.55 -6.66
N ALA A 111 -22.01 -14.30 -5.63
CA ALA A 111 -23.38 -14.68 -5.29
C ALA A 111 -24.21 -13.54 -4.65
#